data_2d93194b3fd85acc7cb72a92f20426cc
#
_entry.id   2d93194b3fd85acc7cb72a92f20426cc
#
_cell.length_a   1.000
_cell.length_b   1.000
_cell.length_c   1.000
_cell.angle_alpha   90.00
_cell.angle_beta   90.00
_cell.angle_gamma   90.00
#
_symmetry.space_group_name_H-M   'P 1'
#
loop_
_entity.id
_entity.type
_entity.pdbx_description
1 polymer ?
#
loop_
_entity_poly.entity_id
_entity_poly.type
_entity_poly.pdbx_seq_one_letter_code
_entity_poly.pdbx_strand_id
1 'polypeptide(L)'
;MFSSLSRPRALALCALPVAALLAVVGLAPLPYAIAQPGTTADVLGEDQGKEVITITGAQVRATKGELRMTTILATGPSTDVDLRDVADAWFRTDRAVLPHDSVYPSGQSDAEIEKHNLGEMKESQDAATLAALGYLKKDPKQVKVTLHLADVGGPSAGLLFSLGIVDKLDGDGHGGDLTGGRIVAGTGTIDPDGSVGAVGGVSLKTQAAARDGATVFLVPKNECSDAKAEQPKGLRLVPVTALSDAVASLRALGQGQESKVPSC
;
A
#
# COMPACT_ATOMS: atom_id res chain seq x y z
N MET A 1 -31.88 -6.58 -58.23
CA MET A 1 -33.12 -5.83 -57.86
C MET A 1 -32.88 -5.17 -56.53
N PHE A 2 -32.24 -4.02 -56.49
CA PHE A 2 -32.09 -3.22 -55.25
C PHE A 2 -33.29 -2.26 -55.23
N SER A 3 -34.30 -2.60 -54.46
CA SER A 3 -35.42 -1.67 -54.17
C SER A 3 -34.83 -0.43 -53.52
N SER A 4 -35.16 0.76 -54.02
CA SER A 4 -34.75 2.05 -53.48
C SER A 4 -35.27 2.23 -52.09
N LEU A 5 -34.44 1.93 -51.10
CA LEU A 5 -34.70 2.27 -49.70
C LEU A 5 -34.86 3.79 -49.59
N SER A 6 -35.92 4.26 -48.98
CA SER A 6 -36.04 5.69 -48.65
C SER A 6 -34.87 6.12 -47.80
N ARG A 7 -34.33 7.35 -47.98
CA ARG A 7 -33.14 7.88 -47.23
C ARG A 7 -33.19 7.62 -45.75
N PRO A 8 -34.32 7.79 -45.02
CA PRO A 8 -34.38 7.51 -43.57
C PRO A 8 -34.20 6.01 -43.25
N ARG A 9 -34.73 5.09 -44.12
CA ARG A 9 -34.55 3.64 -43.92
C ARG A 9 -33.11 3.20 -44.17
N ALA A 10 -32.42 3.80 -45.15
CA ALA A 10 -31.02 3.53 -45.40
C ALA A 10 -30.13 4.03 -44.24
N LEU A 11 -30.40 5.23 -43.72
CA LEU A 11 -29.71 5.75 -42.53
C LEU A 11 -29.93 4.88 -41.29
N ALA A 12 -31.17 4.45 -41.02
CA ALA A 12 -31.46 3.56 -39.91
C ALA A 12 -30.75 2.21 -40.06
N LEU A 13 -30.65 1.65 -41.26
CA LEU A 13 -29.98 0.38 -41.50
C LEU A 13 -28.46 0.50 -41.30
N CYS A 14 -27.86 1.65 -41.66
CA CYS A 14 -26.45 1.92 -41.40
C CYS A 14 -26.14 2.27 -39.97
N ALA A 15 -27.10 2.87 -39.21
CA ALA A 15 -26.93 3.20 -37.81
C ALA A 15 -27.01 1.97 -36.87
N LEU A 16 -27.78 0.92 -37.30
CA LEU A 16 -27.93 -0.29 -36.49
C LEU A 16 -26.61 -0.99 -36.14
N PRO A 17 -25.69 -1.29 -37.09
CA PRO A 17 -24.44 -1.93 -36.74
C PRO A 17 -23.54 -1.02 -35.88
N VAL A 18 -23.59 0.29 -36.07
CA VAL A 18 -22.84 1.25 -35.24
C VAL A 18 -23.41 1.25 -33.81
N ALA A 19 -24.72 1.30 -33.68
CA ALA A 19 -25.38 1.22 -32.35
C ALA A 19 -25.10 -0.13 -31.65
N ALA A 20 -25.11 -1.23 -32.41
CA ALA A 20 -24.77 -2.55 -31.87
C ALA A 20 -23.30 -2.62 -31.42
N LEU A 21 -22.37 -2.08 -32.20
CA LEU A 21 -20.95 -2.00 -31.81
C LEU A 21 -20.76 -1.13 -30.57
N LEU A 22 -21.41 0.02 -30.49
CA LEU A 22 -21.36 0.89 -29.30
C LEU A 22 -21.94 0.20 -28.07
N ALA A 23 -23.02 -0.57 -28.23
CA ALA A 23 -23.59 -1.35 -27.13
C ALA A 23 -22.63 -2.45 -26.66
N VAL A 24 -21.96 -3.16 -27.59
CA VAL A 24 -20.96 -4.17 -27.25
C VAL A 24 -19.78 -3.52 -26.52
N VAL A 25 -19.24 -2.42 -27.02
CA VAL A 25 -18.11 -1.71 -26.39
C VAL A 25 -18.50 -1.17 -24.99
N GLY A 26 -19.75 -0.72 -24.84
CA GLY A 26 -20.24 -0.17 -23.58
C GLY A 26 -20.59 -1.20 -22.49
N LEU A 27 -20.85 -2.45 -22.89
CA LEU A 27 -21.30 -3.51 -21.99
C LEU A 27 -20.34 -4.70 -21.89
N ALA A 28 -19.35 -4.77 -22.77
CA ALA A 28 -18.36 -5.85 -22.73
C ALA A 28 -17.41 -5.67 -21.52
N PRO A 29 -17.09 -6.74 -20.80
CA PRO A 29 -16.09 -6.68 -19.76
C PRO A 29 -14.72 -6.28 -20.32
N LEU A 30 -14.07 -5.35 -19.66
CA LEU A 30 -12.75 -4.85 -20.02
C LEU A 30 -11.68 -5.51 -19.16
N PRO A 31 -10.46 -5.73 -19.66
CA PRO A 31 -9.37 -6.38 -18.94
C PRO A 31 -8.70 -5.41 -17.95
N TYR A 32 -9.49 -4.78 -17.09
CA TYR A 32 -9.02 -3.84 -16.08
C TYR A 32 -9.52 -4.20 -14.69
N ALA A 33 -8.75 -3.80 -13.68
CA ALA A 33 -9.15 -3.76 -12.28
C ALA A 33 -9.17 -2.30 -11.84
N ILE A 34 -10.10 -1.97 -10.94
CA ILE A 34 -10.19 -0.63 -10.35
C ILE A 34 -9.68 -0.72 -8.92
N ALA A 35 -8.64 0.06 -8.63
CA ALA A 35 -8.07 0.19 -7.29
C ALA A 35 -8.52 1.49 -6.63
N GLN A 36 -8.63 1.45 -5.30
CA GLN A 36 -8.98 2.60 -4.45
C GLN A 36 -8.18 2.56 -3.14
N PRO A 37 -8.14 3.66 -2.36
CA PRO A 37 -7.51 3.67 -1.05
C PRO A 37 -8.07 2.56 -0.17
N GLY A 38 -7.21 1.66 0.29
CA GLY A 38 -7.57 0.55 1.15
C GLY A 38 -7.65 0.93 2.62
N THR A 39 -7.51 -0.04 3.49
CA THR A 39 -7.43 0.14 4.94
C THR A 39 -6.01 0.48 5.38
N THR A 40 -5.87 1.08 6.56
CA THR A 40 -4.61 1.18 7.26
C THR A 40 -4.68 0.36 8.55
N ALA A 41 -3.55 -0.18 9.00
CA ALA A 41 -3.46 -0.90 10.26
C ALA A 41 -2.26 -0.40 11.06
N ASP A 42 -2.46 -0.16 12.35
CA ASP A 42 -1.39 0.25 13.27
C ASP A 42 -0.59 -0.98 13.70
N VAL A 43 0.67 -1.05 13.28
CA VAL A 43 1.55 -2.19 13.61
C VAL A 43 2.03 -2.16 15.08
N LEU A 44 1.86 -1.04 15.79
CA LEU A 44 2.15 -0.94 17.22
C LEU A 44 0.97 -1.34 18.11
N GLY A 45 -0.24 -1.39 17.53
CA GLY A 45 -1.50 -1.68 18.20
C GLY A 45 -1.87 -3.17 18.20
N GLU A 46 -3.17 -3.39 18.23
CA GLU A 46 -3.77 -4.72 18.21
C GLU A 46 -4.59 -4.92 16.93
N ASP A 47 -4.58 -6.15 16.42
CA ASP A 47 -5.46 -6.62 15.38
C ASP A 47 -6.29 -7.80 15.91
N GLN A 48 -7.62 -7.70 15.81
CA GLN A 48 -8.56 -8.69 16.33
C GLN A 48 -8.30 -9.10 17.80
N GLY A 49 -7.90 -8.12 18.64
CA GLY A 49 -7.63 -8.33 20.08
C GLY A 49 -6.30 -9.03 20.38
N LYS A 50 -5.37 -9.06 19.41
CA LYS A 50 -4.01 -9.55 19.59
C LYS A 50 -3.01 -8.49 19.18
N GLU A 51 -1.93 -8.35 19.94
CA GLU A 51 -0.84 -7.46 19.50
C GLU A 51 -0.31 -7.84 18.12
N VAL A 52 -0.18 -6.84 17.23
CA VAL A 52 0.38 -7.05 15.89
C VAL A 52 1.85 -7.47 15.97
N ILE A 53 2.61 -6.90 16.91
CA ILE A 53 4.03 -7.24 17.12
C ILE A 53 4.22 -7.73 18.56
N THR A 54 4.48 -9.01 18.73
CA THR A 54 4.86 -9.63 20.02
C THR A 54 6.33 -9.98 20.00
N ILE A 55 7.07 -9.59 21.05
CA ILE A 55 8.53 -9.84 21.16
C ILE A 55 8.82 -10.56 22.47
N THR A 56 9.65 -11.59 22.41
CA THR A 56 10.17 -12.32 23.58
C THR A 56 11.69 -12.41 23.52
N GLY A 57 12.33 -12.60 24.65
CA GLY A 57 13.80 -12.67 24.77
C GLY A 57 14.51 -11.32 24.83
N ALA A 58 13.74 -10.21 24.86
CA ALA A 58 14.27 -8.86 25.08
C ALA A 58 13.26 -8.04 25.91
N GLN A 59 13.74 -6.95 26.50
CA GLN A 59 12.85 -5.98 27.15
C GLN A 59 12.10 -5.20 26.06
N VAL A 60 10.77 -5.14 26.20
CA VAL A 60 9.86 -4.42 25.31
C VAL A 60 9.41 -3.13 25.99
N ARG A 61 9.36 -2.05 25.23
CA ARG A 61 8.89 -0.74 25.66
C ARG A 61 7.39 -0.60 25.37
N ALA A 62 6.70 0.16 26.21
CA ALA A 62 5.39 0.70 25.82
C ALA A 62 5.61 1.81 24.79
N THR A 63 4.86 1.79 23.70
CA THR A 63 4.92 2.76 22.62
C THR A 63 3.74 3.72 22.66
N LYS A 64 3.94 4.95 22.16
CA LYS A 64 2.90 5.97 21.95
C LYS A 64 2.94 6.41 20.49
N GLY A 65 1.80 6.96 20.00
CA GLY A 65 1.63 7.24 18.59
C GLY A 65 1.34 5.97 17.80
N GLU A 66 1.35 6.05 16.49
CA GLU A 66 0.95 4.96 15.62
C GLU A 66 1.93 4.83 14.45
N LEU A 67 2.18 3.60 14.04
CA LEU A 67 2.86 3.24 12.80
C LEU A 67 1.88 2.52 11.88
N ARG A 68 1.28 3.24 10.94
CA ARG A 68 0.24 2.70 10.08
C ARG A 68 0.80 2.18 8.75
N MET A 69 0.72 0.89 8.53
CA MET A 69 0.85 0.34 7.19
C MET A 69 -0.37 0.69 6.35
N THR A 70 -0.23 0.72 5.03
CA THR A 70 -1.28 1.11 4.10
C THR A 70 -1.50 0.07 3.03
N THR A 71 -2.76 -0.15 2.65
CA THR A 71 -3.16 -1.05 1.57
C THR A 71 -3.88 -0.31 0.45
N ILE A 72 -4.07 -0.99 -0.67
CA ILE A 72 -5.03 -0.64 -1.71
C ILE A 72 -6.12 -1.71 -1.75
N LEU A 73 -7.32 -1.34 -2.13
CA LEU A 73 -8.40 -2.27 -2.39
C LEU A 73 -8.67 -2.26 -3.90
N ALA A 74 -8.46 -3.40 -4.55
CA ALA A 74 -8.81 -3.59 -5.96
C ALA A 74 -10.12 -4.37 -6.09
N THR A 75 -10.83 -4.16 -7.22
CA THR A 75 -11.96 -5.03 -7.60
C THR A 75 -11.47 -6.48 -7.66
N GLY A 76 -12.31 -7.41 -7.23
CA GLY A 76 -11.93 -8.85 -7.18
C GLY A 76 -11.55 -9.41 -8.56
N PRO A 77 -10.74 -10.49 -8.59
CA PRO A 77 -10.22 -11.03 -9.86
C PRO A 77 -11.31 -11.52 -10.80
N SER A 78 -12.46 -11.94 -10.29
CA SER A 78 -13.62 -12.38 -11.08
C SER A 78 -14.67 -11.28 -11.30
N THR A 79 -14.35 -10.01 -10.97
CA THR A 79 -15.28 -8.89 -11.12
C THR A 79 -15.18 -8.32 -12.53
N ASP A 80 -16.29 -8.33 -13.26
CA ASP A 80 -16.37 -7.65 -14.56
C ASP A 80 -16.36 -6.14 -14.37
N VAL A 81 -15.43 -5.48 -15.07
CA VAL A 81 -15.30 -4.01 -15.13
C VAL A 81 -15.74 -3.56 -16.51
N ASP A 82 -16.74 -2.69 -16.61
CA ASP A 82 -17.24 -2.17 -17.88
C ASP A 82 -16.67 -0.76 -18.20
N LEU A 83 -17.05 -0.22 -19.36
CA LEU A 83 -16.60 1.10 -19.82
C LEU A 83 -17.07 2.23 -18.86
N ARG A 84 -18.21 2.07 -18.18
CA ARG A 84 -18.75 3.08 -17.26
C ARG A 84 -17.90 3.13 -15.99
N ASP A 85 -17.50 1.96 -15.50
CA ASP A 85 -16.64 1.84 -14.33
C ASP A 85 -15.28 2.48 -14.58
N VAL A 86 -14.71 2.20 -15.77
CA VAL A 86 -13.44 2.81 -16.21
C VAL A 86 -13.59 4.33 -16.35
N ALA A 87 -14.69 4.81 -16.95
CA ALA A 87 -14.93 6.24 -17.12
C ALA A 87 -15.12 6.94 -15.76
N ASP A 88 -15.89 6.34 -14.82
CA ASP A 88 -16.04 6.88 -13.48
C ASP A 88 -14.69 6.95 -12.75
N ALA A 89 -13.90 5.87 -12.80
CA ALA A 89 -12.59 5.84 -12.18
C ALA A 89 -11.61 6.86 -12.79
N TRP A 90 -11.67 7.08 -14.11
CA TRP A 90 -10.78 7.98 -14.84
C TRP A 90 -10.92 9.46 -14.42
N PHE A 91 -12.14 9.87 -14.05
CA PHE A 91 -12.42 11.24 -13.62
C PHE A 91 -12.32 11.44 -12.10
N ARG A 92 -11.84 10.45 -11.37
CA ARG A 92 -11.67 10.49 -9.91
C ARG A 92 -10.19 10.41 -9.53
N THR A 93 -9.82 11.15 -8.50
CA THR A 93 -8.45 11.13 -7.94
C THR A 93 -8.23 10.01 -6.92
N ASP A 94 -9.33 9.45 -6.38
CA ASP A 94 -9.33 8.38 -5.39
C ASP A 94 -9.49 6.98 -6.01
N ARG A 95 -9.31 6.87 -7.32
CA ARG A 95 -9.36 5.59 -8.05
C ARG A 95 -8.23 5.51 -9.08
N ALA A 96 -7.79 4.29 -9.35
CA ALA A 96 -6.85 3.98 -10.40
C ALA A 96 -7.37 2.82 -11.25
N VAL A 97 -7.25 2.96 -12.56
CA VAL A 97 -7.55 1.87 -13.52
C VAL A 97 -6.23 1.17 -13.84
N LEU A 98 -6.15 -0.10 -13.51
CA LEU A 98 -4.95 -0.93 -13.69
C LEU A 98 -5.24 -2.06 -14.66
N PRO A 99 -4.28 -2.49 -15.50
CA PRO A 99 -4.44 -3.71 -16.25
C PRO A 99 -4.72 -4.88 -15.33
N HIS A 100 -5.75 -5.69 -15.64
CA HIS A 100 -6.14 -6.83 -14.81
C HIS A 100 -4.96 -7.75 -14.49
N ASP A 101 -4.15 -8.10 -15.49
CA ASP A 101 -3.01 -8.99 -15.33
C ASP A 101 -1.86 -8.41 -14.50
N SER A 102 -1.83 -7.08 -14.29
CA SER A 102 -0.85 -6.45 -13.40
C SER A 102 -1.22 -6.57 -11.93
N VAL A 103 -2.50 -6.79 -11.64
CA VAL A 103 -3.03 -7.00 -10.28
C VAL A 103 -3.21 -8.49 -10.01
N TYR A 104 -3.70 -9.21 -11.01
CA TYR A 104 -4.02 -10.63 -10.91
C TYR A 104 -3.34 -11.38 -12.07
N PRO A 105 -2.25 -12.10 -11.83
CA PRO A 105 -1.58 -12.89 -12.86
C PRO A 105 -2.53 -13.88 -13.53
N SER A 106 -2.52 -13.90 -14.88
CA SER A 106 -3.42 -14.75 -15.67
C SER A 106 -3.26 -16.23 -15.34
N GLY A 107 -4.38 -16.94 -15.28
CA GLY A 107 -4.44 -18.39 -15.07
C GLY A 107 -4.44 -18.82 -13.60
N GLN A 108 -4.49 -17.89 -12.65
CA GLN A 108 -4.62 -18.21 -11.22
C GLN A 108 -6.08 -18.11 -10.77
N SER A 109 -6.48 -19.05 -9.92
CA SER A 109 -7.76 -18.96 -9.19
C SER A 109 -7.67 -17.98 -8.02
N ASP A 110 -8.82 -17.49 -7.53
CA ASP A 110 -8.90 -16.60 -6.37
C ASP A 110 -8.15 -17.18 -5.15
N ALA A 111 -8.26 -18.51 -4.93
CA ALA A 111 -7.57 -19.20 -3.84
C ALA A 111 -6.04 -19.25 -4.03
N GLU A 112 -5.55 -19.34 -5.28
CA GLU A 112 -4.11 -19.32 -5.57
C GLU A 112 -3.55 -17.90 -5.38
N ILE A 113 -4.29 -16.88 -5.78
CA ILE A 113 -3.95 -15.47 -5.56
C ILE A 113 -3.90 -15.15 -4.07
N GLU A 114 -4.90 -15.56 -3.30
CA GLU A 114 -4.92 -15.40 -1.84
C GLU A 114 -3.73 -16.10 -1.18
N LYS A 115 -3.46 -17.34 -1.55
CA LYS A 115 -2.31 -18.11 -1.03
C LYS A 115 -0.98 -17.43 -1.38
N HIS A 116 -0.84 -16.90 -2.60
CA HIS A 116 0.34 -16.15 -3.02
C HIS A 116 0.52 -14.90 -2.16
N ASN A 117 -0.51 -14.07 -2.00
CA ASN A 117 -0.49 -12.85 -1.21
C ASN A 117 -0.16 -13.10 0.27
N LEU A 118 -0.69 -14.20 0.85
CA LEU A 118 -0.34 -14.62 2.21
C LEU A 118 1.12 -15.09 2.31
N GLY A 119 1.62 -15.76 1.27
CA GLY A 119 3.03 -16.14 1.17
C GLY A 119 3.95 -14.93 1.16
N GLU A 120 3.68 -13.95 0.30
CA GLU A 120 4.44 -12.69 0.22
C GLU A 120 4.39 -11.91 1.54
N MET A 121 3.24 -11.88 2.22
CA MET A 121 3.12 -11.24 3.53
C MET A 121 4.04 -11.93 4.55
N LYS A 122 4.07 -13.27 4.56
CA LYS A 122 4.94 -14.03 5.47
C LYS A 122 6.42 -13.76 5.20
N GLU A 123 6.83 -13.77 3.93
CA GLU A 123 8.21 -13.44 3.54
C GLU A 123 8.58 -12.01 3.95
N SER A 124 7.67 -11.05 3.77
CA SER A 124 7.82 -9.66 4.20
C SER A 124 7.99 -9.55 5.72
N GLN A 125 7.22 -10.31 6.50
CA GLN A 125 7.33 -10.36 7.97
C GLN A 125 8.67 -10.95 8.43
N ASP A 126 9.13 -12.01 7.79
CA ASP A 126 10.41 -12.66 8.08
C ASP A 126 11.58 -11.70 7.74
N ALA A 127 11.55 -11.05 6.58
CA ALA A 127 12.52 -10.05 6.17
C ALA A 127 12.54 -8.83 7.11
N ALA A 128 11.36 -8.33 7.50
CA ALA A 128 11.22 -7.22 8.44
C ALA A 128 11.84 -7.53 9.80
N THR A 129 11.64 -8.74 10.29
CA THR A 129 12.24 -9.20 11.55
C THR A 129 13.77 -9.20 11.47
N LEU A 130 14.33 -9.76 10.38
CA LEU A 130 15.78 -9.82 10.19
C LEU A 130 16.36 -8.41 10.02
N ALA A 131 15.73 -7.54 9.23
CA ALA A 131 16.17 -6.17 9.02
C ALA A 131 16.20 -5.36 10.34
N ALA A 132 15.13 -5.46 11.14
CA ALA A 132 15.04 -4.74 12.41
C ALA A 132 16.05 -5.25 13.44
N LEU A 133 16.18 -6.57 13.59
CA LEU A 133 17.16 -7.17 14.52
C LEU A 133 18.61 -6.90 14.06
N GLY A 134 18.87 -6.95 12.76
CA GLY A 134 20.16 -6.58 12.17
C GLY A 134 20.53 -5.11 12.43
N TYR A 135 19.57 -4.20 12.22
CA TYR A 135 19.72 -2.77 12.53
C TYR A 135 20.06 -2.54 14.02
N LEU A 136 19.38 -3.24 14.92
CA LEU A 136 19.58 -3.16 16.36
C LEU A 136 20.77 -4.00 16.87
N LYS A 137 21.46 -4.74 16.00
CA LYS A 137 22.56 -5.67 16.34
C LYS A 137 22.14 -6.70 17.39
N LYS A 138 20.90 -7.19 17.31
CA LYS A 138 20.36 -8.23 18.19
C LYS A 138 20.41 -9.60 17.52
N ASP A 139 20.70 -10.63 18.30
CA ASP A 139 20.76 -12.01 17.81
C ASP A 139 19.34 -12.58 17.62
N PRO A 140 18.93 -12.98 16.40
CA PRO A 140 17.61 -13.57 16.15
C PRO A 140 17.42 -14.94 16.81
N LYS A 141 18.47 -15.57 17.35
CA LYS A 141 18.36 -16.77 18.18
C LYS A 141 17.85 -16.48 19.58
N GLN A 142 18.15 -15.29 20.11
CA GLN A 142 17.79 -14.86 21.45
C GLN A 142 16.48 -14.06 21.46
N VAL A 143 16.30 -13.18 20.48
CA VAL A 143 15.11 -12.34 20.37
C VAL A 143 14.16 -12.96 19.36
N LYS A 144 12.95 -13.32 19.80
CA LYS A 144 11.89 -13.86 18.94
C LYS A 144 10.82 -12.81 18.70
N VAL A 145 10.51 -12.55 17.45
CA VAL A 145 9.43 -11.66 17.02
C VAL A 145 8.34 -12.49 16.37
N THR A 146 7.11 -12.26 16.75
CA THR A 146 5.93 -12.82 16.11
C THR A 146 5.08 -11.67 15.61
N LEU A 147 4.74 -11.70 14.33
CA LEU A 147 3.91 -10.72 13.68
C LEU A 147 2.54 -11.35 13.38
N HIS A 148 1.47 -10.66 13.78
CA HIS A 148 0.10 -11.09 13.56
C HIS A 148 -0.69 -9.95 12.92
N LEU A 149 -1.14 -10.15 11.70
CA LEU A 149 -2.05 -9.25 11.01
C LEU A 149 -2.95 -10.09 10.12
N ALA A 150 -4.25 -10.10 10.43
CA ALA A 150 -5.24 -10.84 9.68
C ALA A 150 -5.67 -10.08 8.42
N ASP A 151 -6.14 -10.81 7.43
CA ASP A 151 -6.83 -10.29 6.24
C ASP A 151 -6.04 -9.25 5.42
N VAL A 152 -4.71 -9.21 5.55
CA VAL A 152 -3.82 -8.37 4.76
C VAL A 152 -2.80 -9.23 4.03
N GLY A 153 -2.70 -9.05 2.72
CA GLY A 153 -1.76 -9.73 1.86
C GLY A 153 -0.75 -8.79 1.19
N GLY A 154 0.28 -9.38 0.61
CA GLY A 154 1.31 -8.68 -0.13
C GLY A 154 2.48 -8.15 0.72
N PRO A 155 3.62 -7.80 0.08
CA PRO A 155 4.88 -7.55 0.77
C PRO A 155 5.07 -6.11 1.24
N SER A 156 4.12 -5.20 1.00
CA SER A 156 4.31 -3.74 1.12
C SER A 156 4.31 -3.18 2.55
N ALA A 157 4.10 -4.04 3.57
CA ALA A 157 4.10 -3.66 4.98
C ALA A 157 5.47 -3.83 5.67
N GLY A 158 6.44 -4.42 5.00
CA GLY A 158 7.72 -4.82 5.59
C GLY A 158 8.47 -3.68 6.27
N LEU A 159 8.53 -2.49 5.65
CA LEU A 159 9.12 -1.30 6.25
C LEU A 159 8.45 -0.95 7.59
N LEU A 160 7.12 -0.96 7.66
CA LEU A 160 6.39 -0.57 8.87
C LEU A 160 6.53 -1.61 9.98
N PHE A 161 6.52 -2.91 9.65
CA PHE A 161 6.85 -3.96 10.63
C PHE A 161 8.26 -3.79 11.20
N SER A 162 9.25 -3.52 10.35
CA SER A 162 10.64 -3.28 10.81
C SER A 162 10.71 -2.09 11.76
N LEU A 163 10.05 -0.98 11.43
CA LEU A 163 9.99 0.21 12.27
C LEU A 163 9.27 -0.06 13.60
N GLY A 164 8.19 -0.82 13.57
CA GLY A 164 7.45 -1.21 14.77
C GLY A 164 8.29 -2.08 15.73
N ILE A 165 9.08 -3.01 15.18
CA ILE A 165 10.03 -3.81 15.97
C ILE A 165 11.12 -2.91 16.57
N VAL A 166 11.67 -1.96 15.80
CA VAL A 166 12.67 -0.99 16.27
C VAL A 166 12.07 -0.13 17.39
N ASP A 167 10.86 0.37 17.22
CA ASP A 167 10.21 1.22 18.22
C ASP A 167 9.95 0.46 19.54
N LYS A 168 9.42 -0.76 19.45
CA LYS A 168 9.18 -1.61 20.64
C LYS A 168 10.47 -2.00 21.38
N LEU A 169 11.63 -2.08 20.70
CA LEU A 169 12.90 -2.51 21.30
C LEU A 169 13.84 -1.38 21.72
N ASP A 170 13.86 -0.25 20.97
CA ASP A 170 14.84 0.83 21.15
C ASP A 170 14.21 2.23 21.12
N GLY A 171 13.08 2.38 20.43
CA GLY A 171 12.44 3.67 20.25
C GLY A 171 13.33 4.64 19.47
N ASP A 172 13.38 5.89 19.94
CA ASP A 172 14.23 6.93 19.38
C ASP A 172 15.72 6.79 19.76
N GLY A 173 16.08 5.75 20.54
CA GLY A 173 17.43 5.53 21.08
C GLY A 173 17.76 6.40 22.30
N HIS A 174 16.84 7.23 22.76
CA HIS A 174 17.00 8.13 23.91
C HIS A 174 15.90 7.96 24.97
N GLY A 175 15.11 6.89 24.86
CA GLY A 175 14.01 6.56 25.77
C GLY A 175 12.64 7.06 25.33
N GLY A 176 12.55 7.80 24.25
CA GLY A 176 11.30 8.23 23.61
C GLY A 176 10.80 7.26 22.53
N ASP A 177 9.61 7.52 22.01
CA ASP A 177 9.01 6.76 20.93
C ASP A 177 9.57 7.21 19.58
N LEU A 178 9.76 6.27 18.67
CA LEU A 178 10.25 6.57 17.33
C LEU A 178 9.27 7.48 16.55
N THR A 179 7.96 7.29 16.78
CA THR A 179 6.92 8.15 16.20
C THR A 179 6.91 9.57 16.78
N GLY A 180 7.47 9.76 17.99
CA GLY A 180 7.33 11.01 18.77
C GLY A 180 5.86 11.31 19.11
N GLY A 181 5.02 10.28 19.29
CA GLY A 181 3.59 10.40 19.57
C GLY A 181 2.70 10.77 18.38
N ARG A 182 3.25 10.78 17.15
CA ARG A 182 2.53 11.09 15.91
C ARG A 182 1.86 9.85 15.33
N ILE A 183 0.89 10.09 14.44
CA ILE A 183 0.42 9.08 13.50
C ILE A 183 1.32 9.16 12.26
N VAL A 184 2.18 8.18 12.10
CA VAL A 184 3.07 8.00 10.96
C VAL A 184 2.52 6.86 10.11
N ALA A 185 2.35 7.08 8.82
CA ALA A 185 2.03 6.01 7.89
C ALA A 185 3.17 5.78 6.90
N GLY A 186 3.07 4.72 6.14
CA GLY A 186 4.04 4.47 5.10
C GLY A 186 3.79 3.17 4.35
N THR A 187 4.66 2.92 3.38
CA THR A 187 4.67 1.70 2.58
C THR A 187 6.09 1.41 2.10
N GLY A 188 6.36 0.18 1.78
CA GLY A 188 7.64 -0.27 1.25
C GLY A 188 7.87 -1.75 1.55
N THR A 189 8.44 -2.48 0.60
CA THR A 189 9.04 -3.77 0.92
C THR A 189 10.31 -3.56 1.71
N ILE A 190 10.79 -4.59 2.36
CA ILE A 190 12.06 -4.56 3.09
C ILE A 190 12.83 -5.84 2.80
N ASP A 191 14.12 -5.70 2.53
CA ASP A 191 15.03 -6.83 2.46
C ASP A 191 15.70 -7.08 3.83
N PRO A 192 16.22 -8.29 4.09
CA PRO A 192 16.88 -8.60 5.36
C PRO A 192 18.08 -7.71 5.70
N ASP A 193 18.69 -7.07 4.71
CA ASP A 193 19.79 -6.10 4.89
C ASP A 193 19.30 -4.69 5.24
N GLY A 194 17.98 -4.48 5.27
CA GLY A 194 17.34 -3.21 5.57
C GLY A 194 17.08 -2.31 4.36
N SER A 195 17.34 -2.77 3.13
CA SER A 195 17.02 -2.04 1.91
C SER A 195 15.50 -1.95 1.71
N VAL A 196 15.01 -0.77 1.33
CA VAL A 196 13.60 -0.51 1.08
C VAL A 196 13.31 -0.58 -0.41
N GLY A 197 12.37 -1.45 -0.80
CA GLY A 197 11.96 -1.65 -2.18
C GLY A 197 10.63 -1.00 -2.52
N ALA A 198 10.38 -0.92 -3.82
CA ALA A 198 9.20 -0.31 -4.42
C ALA A 198 7.91 -1.12 -4.17
N VAL A 199 6.76 -0.44 -4.28
CA VAL A 199 5.42 -1.00 -4.13
C VAL A 199 4.45 -0.34 -5.12
N GLY A 200 3.29 -0.94 -5.37
CA GLY A 200 2.26 -0.33 -6.21
C GLY A 200 1.29 0.58 -5.44
N GLY A 201 0.63 1.50 -6.20
CA GLY A 201 -0.52 2.26 -5.73
C GLY A 201 -0.22 3.30 -4.65
N VAL A 202 0.94 3.93 -4.70
CA VAL A 202 1.41 4.85 -3.64
C VAL A 202 0.50 6.06 -3.51
N SER A 203 0.01 6.63 -4.60
CA SER A 203 -0.94 7.77 -4.57
C SER A 203 -2.24 7.43 -3.83
N LEU A 204 -2.76 6.21 -3.96
CA LEU A 204 -3.93 5.74 -3.22
C LEU A 204 -3.59 5.49 -1.74
N LYS A 205 -2.39 4.99 -1.46
CA LYS A 205 -1.91 4.73 -0.10
C LYS A 205 -1.71 6.02 0.71
N THR A 206 -1.22 7.10 0.07
CA THR A 206 -1.12 8.43 0.72
C THR A 206 -2.48 8.98 1.09
N GLN A 207 -3.50 8.75 0.26
CA GLN A 207 -4.88 9.16 0.55
C GLN A 207 -5.47 8.36 1.71
N ALA A 208 -5.26 7.03 1.75
CA ALA A 208 -5.65 6.19 2.88
C ALA A 208 -4.99 6.68 4.18
N ALA A 209 -3.69 6.96 4.16
CA ALA A 209 -2.94 7.46 5.30
C ALA A 209 -3.50 8.79 5.83
N ALA A 210 -3.76 9.75 4.94
CA ALA A 210 -4.31 11.06 5.32
C ALA A 210 -5.74 10.96 5.87
N ARG A 211 -6.60 10.12 5.26
CA ARG A 211 -7.94 9.82 5.77
C ARG A 211 -7.91 9.34 7.21
N ASP A 212 -6.91 8.52 7.56
CA ASP A 212 -6.77 7.91 8.87
C ASP A 212 -5.84 8.70 9.81
N GLY A 213 -5.61 9.99 9.50
CA GLY A 213 -5.00 10.98 10.39
C GLY A 213 -3.47 11.03 10.36
N ALA A 214 -2.81 10.34 9.46
CA ALA A 214 -1.36 10.43 9.34
C ALA A 214 -0.90 11.82 8.90
N THR A 215 0.16 12.32 9.54
CA THR A 215 0.81 13.60 9.19
C THR A 215 2.14 13.40 8.48
N VAL A 216 2.70 12.21 8.55
CA VAL A 216 3.95 11.80 7.90
C VAL A 216 3.71 10.50 7.14
N PHE A 217 4.24 10.43 5.92
CA PHE A 217 4.18 9.23 5.09
C PHE A 217 5.59 8.85 4.60
N LEU A 218 6.03 7.67 4.99
CA LEU A 218 7.31 7.10 4.53
C LEU A 218 7.07 6.41 3.18
N VAL A 219 7.85 6.79 2.19
CA VAL A 219 7.70 6.31 0.81
C VAL A 219 9.03 5.86 0.22
N PRO A 220 9.10 4.75 -0.51
CA PRO A 220 10.30 4.40 -1.27
C PRO A 220 10.71 5.56 -2.18
N LYS A 221 11.99 5.95 -2.15
CA LYS A 221 12.48 7.15 -2.85
C LYS A 221 12.13 7.18 -4.33
N ASN A 222 12.15 6.03 -4.99
CA ASN A 222 11.87 5.91 -6.42
C ASN A 222 10.38 6.19 -6.75
N GLU A 223 9.50 6.20 -5.75
CA GLU A 223 8.06 6.42 -5.92
C GLU A 223 7.60 7.80 -5.45
N CYS A 224 8.54 8.70 -5.18
CA CYS A 224 8.21 10.09 -4.80
C CYS A 224 7.32 10.80 -5.82
N SER A 225 7.48 10.54 -7.12
CA SER A 225 6.66 11.16 -8.16
C SER A 225 5.21 10.70 -8.08
N ASP A 226 4.99 9.40 -7.86
CA ASP A 226 3.65 8.83 -7.70
C ASP A 226 2.99 9.33 -6.40
N ALA A 227 3.73 9.36 -5.30
CA ALA A 227 3.24 9.90 -4.03
C ALA A 227 2.82 11.37 -4.10
N LYS A 228 3.47 12.17 -4.96
CA LYS A 228 3.17 13.59 -5.16
C LYS A 228 1.97 13.83 -6.07
N ALA A 229 1.63 12.90 -6.96
CA ALA A 229 0.61 13.11 -7.98
C ALA A 229 -0.74 13.55 -7.37
N GLU A 230 -1.13 12.94 -6.26
CA GLU A 230 -2.37 13.25 -5.54
C GLU A 230 -2.09 13.43 -4.03
N GLN A 231 -1.01 14.16 -3.70
CA GLN A 231 -0.60 14.34 -2.31
C GLN A 231 -1.66 15.07 -1.48
N PRO A 232 -2.19 14.45 -0.41
CA PRO A 232 -3.14 15.11 0.47
C PRO A 232 -2.51 16.29 1.21
N LYS A 233 -3.31 17.33 1.45
CA LYS A 233 -2.87 18.51 2.21
C LYS A 233 -2.49 18.12 3.64
N GLY A 234 -1.35 18.61 4.11
CA GLY A 234 -0.88 18.36 5.48
C GLY A 234 -0.13 17.05 5.65
N LEU A 235 -0.06 16.18 4.65
CA LEU A 235 0.72 14.95 4.69
C LEU A 235 2.16 15.24 4.20
N ARG A 236 3.15 15.04 5.06
CA ARG A 236 4.56 15.16 4.71
C ARG A 236 5.06 13.85 4.11
N LEU A 237 5.57 13.89 2.88
CA LEU A 237 6.20 12.74 2.23
C LEU A 237 7.69 12.69 2.58
N VAL A 238 8.14 11.56 3.11
CA VAL A 238 9.53 11.33 3.50
C VAL A 238 10.10 10.17 2.69
N PRO A 239 11.00 10.46 1.72
CA PRO A 239 11.62 9.43 0.91
C PRO A 239 12.63 8.62 1.72
N VAL A 240 12.60 7.30 1.55
CA VAL A 240 13.50 6.36 2.20
C VAL A 240 14.06 5.35 1.20
N THR A 241 15.30 4.94 1.41
CA THR A 241 15.98 3.87 0.64
C THR A 241 16.38 2.70 1.52
N ALA A 242 16.42 2.92 2.83
CA ALA A 242 16.79 1.92 3.82
C ALA A 242 16.03 2.16 5.14
N LEU A 243 15.95 1.12 5.99
CA LEU A 243 15.41 1.22 7.34
C LEU A 243 16.12 2.31 8.18
N SER A 244 17.44 2.43 8.01
CA SER A 244 18.24 3.48 8.68
C SER A 244 17.79 4.89 8.34
N ASP A 245 17.40 5.14 7.08
CA ASP A 245 16.92 6.46 6.63
C ASP A 245 15.58 6.80 7.28
N ALA A 246 14.69 5.80 7.36
CA ALA A 246 13.39 5.93 8.00
C ALA A 246 13.54 6.24 9.49
N VAL A 247 14.37 5.48 10.21
CA VAL A 247 14.65 5.70 11.64
C VAL A 247 15.29 7.07 11.86
N ALA A 248 16.29 7.47 11.07
CA ALA A 248 16.93 8.78 11.18
C ALA A 248 15.94 9.93 10.95
N SER A 249 15.07 9.79 9.94
CA SER A 249 14.04 10.79 9.64
C SER A 249 13.02 10.93 10.77
N LEU A 250 12.53 9.83 11.32
CA LEU A 250 11.57 9.84 12.43
C LEU A 250 12.20 10.42 13.71
N ARG A 251 13.46 10.07 14.03
CA ARG A 251 14.21 10.66 15.13
C ARG A 251 14.36 12.18 14.98
N ALA A 252 14.72 12.64 13.78
CA ALA A 252 14.85 14.07 13.50
C ALA A 252 13.50 14.80 13.66
N LEU A 253 12.38 14.21 13.20
CA LEU A 253 11.03 14.73 13.43
C LEU A 253 10.69 14.79 14.93
N GLY A 254 11.00 13.73 15.69
CA GLY A 254 10.79 13.67 17.14
C GLY A 254 11.54 14.76 17.90
N GLN A 255 12.72 15.14 17.40
CA GLN A 255 13.58 16.20 17.99
C GLN A 255 13.26 17.62 17.46
N GLY A 256 12.22 17.79 16.64
CA GLY A 256 11.89 19.10 16.05
C GLY A 256 12.88 19.57 14.99
N GLN A 257 13.73 18.69 14.46
CA GLN A 257 14.74 19.01 13.44
C GLN A 257 14.19 18.77 12.02
N GLU A 258 13.06 19.37 11.72
CA GLU A 258 12.34 19.13 10.46
C GLU A 258 13.15 19.48 9.20
N SER A 259 14.10 20.42 9.31
CA SER A 259 14.98 20.81 8.20
C SER A 259 15.99 19.72 7.81
N LYS A 260 16.22 18.74 8.67
CA LYS A 260 17.11 17.60 8.38
C LYS A 260 16.38 16.42 7.74
N VAL A 261 15.05 16.48 7.71
CA VAL A 261 14.24 15.39 7.13
C VAL A 261 14.07 15.61 5.65
N PRO A 262 14.49 14.66 4.79
CA PRO A 262 14.30 14.77 3.36
C PRO A 262 12.82 14.86 3.00
N SER A 263 12.53 15.44 1.85
CA SER A 263 11.19 15.51 1.30
C SER A 263 11.20 15.08 -0.16
N CYS A 264 10.16 14.46 -0.60
CA CYS A 264 9.93 14.32 -2.02
C CYS A 264 9.71 15.71 -2.67
#